data_1f19635fa3824a0413548d5d28dc3d8f
#
_entry.id   1f19635fa3824a0413548d5d28dc3d8f
#
_cell.length_a   1.000
_cell.length_b   1.000
_cell.length_c   1.000
_cell.angle_alpha   90.00
_cell.angle_beta   90.00
_cell.angle_gamma   90.00
#
_symmetry.space_group_name_H-M   'P 1'
#
loop_
_entity.id
_entity.type
_entity.pdbx_description
1 polymer ?
#
loop_
_entity_poly.entity_id
_entity_poly.type
_entity_poly.pdbx_seq_one_letter_code
_entity_poly.pdbx_strand_id
1 'polypeptide(L)'
;MYNLGRCYKMGHGVEQNWQEAIKWYEQGAQCGNLQSMHNLACCYERGEGVKQNMTEAIRWYTAAAEGGNADDMYNLGWLYDHGEGVEQDMKKAICWYERAAEQNHPAAMNSLGECYAMGRGVPRDLETAMEWYRRAAELGEAMADYNMGWHLEQAGKLSEAYAHYRKAADGNDDSAWWALGRFYENGVVVAQDGKEARRCYETGEKLGSVKCKMRLARCKLLGIGGRRAKKAGLDLCRQALELAKESSEKEDYGYEAEMNLLRRTIAENES
;
A
#
# COMPACT_ATOMS: atom_id res chain seq x y z
N MET A 1 11.25 -4.25 30.26
CA MET A 1 11.09 -2.84 29.82
C MET A 1 10.14 -2.74 28.63
N TYR A 2 10.41 -3.34 27.49
CA TYR A 2 9.55 -3.32 26.29
C TYR A 2 8.09 -3.72 26.59
N ASN A 3 7.85 -4.89 27.21
CA ASN A 3 6.50 -5.35 27.51
C ASN A 3 5.75 -4.40 28.46
N LEU A 4 6.43 -3.75 29.39
CA LEU A 4 5.82 -2.78 30.30
C LEU A 4 5.44 -1.50 29.56
N GLY A 5 6.30 -1.02 28.65
CA GLY A 5 5.98 0.08 27.74
C GLY A 5 4.73 -0.22 26.91
N ARG A 6 4.62 -1.45 26.36
CA ARG A 6 3.40 -1.90 25.67
C ARG A 6 2.15 -1.91 26.56
N CYS A 7 2.27 -2.37 27.80
CA CYS A 7 1.13 -2.35 28.74
C CYS A 7 0.62 -0.93 28.95
N TYR A 8 1.49 0.04 29.17
CA TYR A 8 1.09 1.44 29.30
C TYR A 8 0.58 2.04 27.97
N LYS A 9 1.16 1.68 26.83
CA LYS A 9 0.67 2.12 25.50
C LYS A 9 -0.75 1.64 25.22
N MET A 10 -1.07 0.40 25.57
CA MET A 10 -2.35 -0.25 25.24
C MET A 10 -3.36 -0.23 26.39
N GLY A 11 -2.99 0.18 27.58
CA GLY A 11 -3.83 0.11 28.78
C GLY A 11 -4.07 -1.33 29.27
N HIS A 12 -3.14 -2.26 29.00
CA HIS A 12 -3.28 -3.66 29.39
C HIS A 12 -2.85 -3.88 30.86
N GLY A 13 -3.84 -4.02 31.74
CA GLY A 13 -3.63 -4.21 33.18
C GLY A 13 -3.20 -2.96 33.92
N VAL A 14 -3.06 -1.84 33.26
CA VAL A 14 -2.77 -0.49 33.78
C VAL A 14 -3.57 0.55 33.01
N GLU A 15 -3.76 1.73 33.56
CA GLU A 15 -4.33 2.85 32.80
C GLU A 15 -3.40 3.25 31.65
N GLN A 16 -3.97 3.51 30.48
CA GLN A 16 -3.19 3.95 29.30
C GLN A 16 -2.43 5.24 29.60
N ASN A 17 -1.12 5.20 29.43
CA ASN A 17 -0.25 6.35 29.68
C ASN A 17 0.94 6.36 28.74
N TRP A 18 0.90 7.22 27.74
CA TRP A 18 1.95 7.35 26.74
C TRP A 18 3.29 7.82 27.31
N GLN A 19 3.29 8.72 28.30
CA GLN A 19 4.50 9.23 28.90
C GLN A 19 5.26 8.11 29.67
N GLU A 20 4.50 7.27 30.38
CA GLU A 20 5.09 6.09 31.02
C GLU A 20 5.58 5.06 29.98
N ALA A 21 4.81 4.84 28.89
CA ALA A 21 5.22 3.95 27.82
C ALA A 21 6.59 4.37 27.23
N ILE A 22 6.75 5.67 26.93
CA ILE A 22 7.98 6.24 26.39
C ILE A 22 9.16 6.04 27.34
N LYS A 23 9.01 6.36 28.64
CA LYS A 23 10.08 6.13 29.62
C LYS A 23 10.58 4.67 29.61
N TRP A 24 9.64 3.71 29.54
CA TRP A 24 9.99 2.30 29.47
C TRP A 24 10.64 1.91 28.14
N TYR A 25 10.23 2.52 27.02
CA TYR A 25 10.88 2.32 25.74
C TYR A 25 12.28 2.94 25.72
N GLU A 26 12.50 4.14 26.29
CA GLU A 26 13.80 4.78 26.42
C GLU A 26 14.77 3.91 27.23
N GLN A 27 14.33 3.40 28.39
CA GLN A 27 15.14 2.49 29.19
C GLN A 27 15.47 1.18 28.44
N GLY A 28 14.48 0.63 27.72
CA GLY A 28 14.71 -0.56 26.90
C GLY A 28 15.68 -0.31 25.76
N ALA A 29 15.56 0.82 25.07
CA ALA A 29 16.45 1.23 24.00
C ALA A 29 17.88 1.45 24.46
N GLN A 30 18.08 2.09 25.62
CA GLN A 30 19.39 2.25 26.26
C GLN A 30 20.06 0.91 26.61
N CYS A 31 19.25 -0.13 26.88
CA CYS A 31 19.73 -1.49 27.10
C CYS A 31 19.89 -2.30 25.79
N GLY A 32 19.80 -1.68 24.62
CA GLY A 32 19.98 -2.35 23.32
C GLY A 32 18.77 -3.14 22.84
N ASN A 33 17.58 -2.96 23.42
CA ASN A 33 16.38 -3.67 22.96
C ASN A 33 15.81 -3.04 21.69
N LEU A 34 15.88 -3.75 20.57
CA LEU A 34 15.49 -3.26 19.23
C LEU A 34 14.00 -2.92 19.15
N GLN A 35 13.11 -3.71 19.78
CA GLN A 35 11.68 -3.45 19.79
C GLN A 35 11.33 -2.18 20.57
N SER A 36 12.12 -1.84 21.60
CA SER A 36 11.97 -0.57 22.31
C SER A 36 12.42 0.60 21.46
N MET A 37 13.54 0.47 20.71
CA MET A 37 14.03 1.47 19.77
C MET A 37 12.99 1.71 18.66
N HIS A 38 12.46 0.65 18.04
CA HIS A 38 11.38 0.72 17.04
C HIS A 38 10.16 1.49 17.58
N ASN A 39 9.63 1.08 18.76
CA ASN A 39 8.44 1.74 19.29
C ASN A 39 8.70 3.20 19.67
N LEU A 40 9.89 3.53 20.15
CA LEU A 40 10.29 4.90 20.45
C LEU A 40 10.38 5.74 19.16
N ALA A 41 10.93 5.18 18.09
CA ALA A 41 10.95 5.81 16.77
C ALA A 41 9.52 6.11 16.27
N CYS A 42 8.61 5.14 16.35
CA CYS A 42 7.19 5.32 16.00
C CYS A 42 6.52 6.43 16.85
N CYS A 43 6.83 6.51 18.16
CA CYS A 43 6.28 7.57 19.02
C CYS A 43 6.75 8.96 18.56
N TYR A 44 8.03 9.12 18.22
CA TYR A 44 8.55 10.39 17.71
C TYR A 44 8.04 10.72 16.31
N GLU A 45 7.89 9.73 15.43
CA GLU A 45 7.34 9.89 14.07
C GLU A 45 5.90 10.39 14.11
N ARG A 46 5.05 9.82 14.99
CA ARG A 46 3.61 10.15 15.05
C ARG A 46 3.26 11.23 16.06
N GLY A 47 4.18 11.60 16.95
CA GLY A 47 3.91 12.51 18.06
C GLY A 47 3.04 11.87 19.16
N GLU A 48 3.09 10.54 19.30
CA GLU A 48 2.31 9.80 20.31
C GLU A 48 3.00 9.88 21.67
N GLY A 49 2.45 10.69 22.58
CA GLY A 49 2.97 10.91 23.93
C GLY A 49 4.21 11.82 24.01
N VAL A 50 4.77 12.21 22.87
CA VAL A 50 5.86 13.20 22.72
C VAL A 50 5.53 14.15 21.58
N LYS A 51 6.22 15.30 21.52
CA LYS A 51 6.15 16.15 20.34
C LYS A 51 6.76 15.40 19.14
N GLN A 52 6.06 15.41 18.02
CA GLN A 52 6.56 14.85 16.76
C GLN A 52 7.95 15.36 16.43
N ASN A 53 8.87 14.47 16.12
CA ASN A 53 10.26 14.79 15.79
C ASN A 53 10.87 13.72 14.88
N MET A 54 10.84 13.97 13.57
CA MET A 54 11.36 13.04 12.57
C MET A 54 12.86 12.78 12.73
N THR A 55 13.65 13.76 13.17
CA THR A 55 15.09 13.57 13.41
C THR A 55 15.34 12.53 14.50
N GLU A 56 14.60 12.59 15.61
CA GLU A 56 14.70 11.57 16.66
C GLU A 56 14.15 10.22 16.21
N ALA A 57 13.04 10.21 15.44
CA ALA A 57 12.49 8.98 14.88
C ALA A 57 13.53 8.27 14.01
N ILE A 58 14.15 8.97 13.07
CA ILE A 58 15.18 8.43 12.18
C ILE A 58 16.41 7.95 12.97
N ARG A 59 16.83 8.66 14.00
CA ARG A 59 17.92 8.23 14.88
C ARG A 59 17.65 6.87 15.52
N TRP A 60 16.42 6.69 16.03
CA TRP A 60 16.04 5.43 16.67
C TRP A 60 15.79 4.30 15.66
N TYR A 61 15.19 4.59 14.50
CA TYR A 61 15.10 3.62 13.39
C TYR A 61 16.50 3.17 12.94
N THR A 62 17.45 4.10 12.81
CA THR A 62 18.84 3.77 12.46
C THR A 62 19.47 2.86 13.49
N ALA A 63 19.34 3.18 14.78
CA ALA A 63 19.90 2.35 15.84
C ALA A 63 19.31 0.92 15.84
N ALA A 64 18.00 0.78 15.62
CA ALA A 64 17.34 -0.51 15.54
C ALA A 64 17.74 -1.30 14.27
N ALA A 65 17.80 -0.62 13.11
CA ALA A 65 18.22 -1.22 11.85
C ALA A 65 19.69 -1.69 11.88
N GLU A 66 20.59 -0.90 12.45
CA GLU A 66 21.99 -1.28 12.66
C GLU A 66 22.11 -2.47 13.61
N GLY A 67 21.21 -2.57 14.58
CA GLY A 67 21.06 -3.72 15.47
C GLY A 67 20.48 -4.97 14.83
N GLY A 68 20.01 -4.88 13.56
CA GLY A 68 19.51 -6.02 12.81
C GLY A 68 17.98 -6.13 12.71
N ASN A 69 17.22 -5.09 13.04
CA ASN A 69 15.77 -5.10 12.87
C ASN A 69 15.40 -4.84 11.40
N ALA A 70 14.84 -5.85 10.73
CA ALA A 70 14.49 -5.77 9.32
C ALA A 70 13.35 -4.79 9.01
N ASP A 71 12.37 -4.64 9.91
CA ASP A 71 11.28 -3.68 9.77
C ASP A 71 11.82 -2.23 9.75
N ASP A 72 12.81 -1.95 10.62
CA ASP A 72 13.41 -0.61 10.69
C ASP A 72 14.38 -0.35 9.53
N MET A 73 15.02 -1.37 8.98
CA MET A 73 15.75 -1.27 7.70
C MET A 73 14.80 -0.88 6.57
N TYR A 74 13.66 -1.54 6.47
CA TYR A 74 12.62 -1.20 5.50
C TYR A 74 12.09 0.23 5.70
N ASN A 75 11.77 0.62 6.95
CA ASN A 75 11.31 1.97 7.27
C ASN A 75 12.32 3.04 6.85
N LEU A 76 13.61 2.83 7.12
CA LEU A 76 14.65 3.75 6.66
C LEU A 76 14.74 3.82 5.13
N GLY A 77 14.66 2.66 4.46
CA GLY A 77 14.60 2.60 3.01
C GLY A 77 13.46 3.47 2.48
N TRP A 78 12.27 3.34 3.05
CA TRP A 78 11.10 4.12 2.69
C TRP A 78 11.26 5.63 2.94
N LEU A 79 11.80 6.01 4.09
CA LEU A 79 12.07 7.43 4.44
C LEU A 79 13.05 8.07 3.44
N TYR A 80 14.12 7.37 3.05
CA TYR A 80 15.07 7.87 2.04
C TYR A 80 14.47 7.87 0.63
N ASP A 81 13.61 6.90 0.28
CA ASP A 81 12.92 6.84 -1.01
C ASP A 81 11.97 8.03 -1.20
N HIS A 82 11.23 8.42 -0.15
CA HIS A 82 10.22 9.50 -0.21
C HIS A 82 10.76 10.86 0.23
N GLY A 83 11.93 10.92 0.85
CA GLY A 83 12.49 12.17 1.39
C GLY A 83 11.73 12.66 2.63
N GLU A 84 11.17 11.74 3.43
CA GLU A 84 10.35 12.12 4.58
C GLU A 84 11.22 12.26 5.84
N GLY A 85 11.38 13.50 6.30
CA GLY A 85 12.26 13.84 7.42
C GLY A 85 13.77 13.79 7.11
N VAL A 86 14.15 13.36 5.92
CA VAL A 86 15.51 13.34 5.36
C VAL A 86 15.50 13.83 3.93
N GLU A 87 16.64 14.21 3.39
CA GLU A 87 16.79 14.41 1.96
C GLU A 87 16.63 13.09 1.21
N GLN A 88 15.84 13.10 0.13
CA GLN A 88 15.62 11.93 -0.70
C GLN A 88 16.94 11.40 -1.25
N ASP A 89 17.20 10.12 -1.04
CA ASP A 89 18.41 9.45 -1.49
C ASP A 89 18.12 8.00 -1.88
N MET A 90 17.85 7.80 -3.17
CA MET A 90 17.52 6.47 -3.71
C MET A 90 18.62 5.44 -3.52
N LYS A 91 19.90 5.85 -3.48
CA LYS A 91 21.00 4.90 -3.24
C LYS A 91 20.98 4.37 -1.82
N LYS A 92 20.73 5.25 -0.84
CA LYS A 92 20.55 4.84 0.55
C LYS A 92 19.28 4.02 0.74
N ALA A 93 18.18 4.39 0.08
CA ALA A 93 16.93 3.64 0.12
C ALA A 93 17.15 2.19 -0.33
N ILE A 94 17.78 1.99 -1.50
CA ILE A 94 18.09 0.66 -2.04
C ILE A 94 18.99 -0.13 -1.10
N CYS A 95 20.05 0.49 -0.58
CA CYS A 95 20.95 -0.17 0.38
C CYS A 95 20.19 -0.69 1.61
N TRP A 96 19.26 0.09 2.16
CA TRP A 96 18.45 -0.34 3.29
C TRP A 96 17.43 -1.41 2.91
N TYR A 97 16.78 -1.31 1.74
CA TYR A 97 15.89 -2.35 1.21
C TYR A 97 16.64 -3.67 0.97
N GLU A 98 17.86 -3.64 0.41
CA GLU A 98 18.68 -4.83 0.22
C GLU A 98 19.00 -5.51 1.55
N ARG A 99 19.42 -4.76 2.56
CA ARG A 99 19.69 -5.30 3.91
C ARG A 99 18.44 -5.92 4.56
N ALA A 100 17.25 -5.31 4.37
CA ALA A 100 15.99 -5.87 4.83
C ALA A 100 15.62 -7.14 4.04
N ALA A 101 15.82 -7.14 2.72
CA ALA A 101 15.54 -8.27 1.85
C ALA A 101 16.45 -9.49 2.13
N GLU A 102 17.71 -9.27 2.54
CA GLU A 102 18.61 -10.32 3.03
C GLU A 102 18.05 -11.05 4.26
N GLN A 103 17.20 -10.38 5.03
CA GLN A 103 16.49 -10.95 6.18
C GLN A 103 15.07 -11.45 5.81
N ASN A 104 14.79 -11.61 4.52
CA ASN A 104 13.51 -12.05 3.99
C ASN A 104 12.34 -11.11 4.33
N HIS A 105 12.55 -9.79 4.37
CA HIS A 105 11.49 -8.81 4.56
C HIS A 105 10.70 -8.63 3.25
N PRO A 106 9.41 -9.07 3.17
CA PRO A 106 8.69 -9.16 1.89
C PRO A 106 8.45 -7.79 1.25
N ALA A 107 8.02 -6.79 2.03
CA ALA A 107 7.76 -5.44 1.52
C ALA A 107 9.05 -4.78 0.98
N ALA A 108 10.22 -5.02 1.58
CA ALA A 108 11.49 -4.53 1.06
C ALA A 108 11.85 -5.16 -0.28
N MET A 109 11.59 -6.47 -0.45
CA MET A 109 11.75 -7.14 -1.75
C MET A 109 10.81 -6.56 -2.81
N ASN A 110 9.55 -6.28 -2.45
CA ASN A 110 8.61 -5.62 -3.36
C ASN A 110 9.13 -4.23 -3.77
N SER A 111 9.60 -3.41 -2.82
CA SER A 111 10.15 -2.08 -3.09
C SER A 111 11.41 -2.14 -3.99
N LEU A 112 12.29 -3.14 -3.80
CA LEU A 112 13.41 -3.39 -4.72
C LEU A 112 12.91 -3.72 -6.12
N GLY A 113 11.90 -4.57 -6.25
CA GLY A 113 11.25 -4.86 -7.52
C GLY A 113 10.77 -3.58 -8.23
N GLU A 114 10.14 -2.68 -7.51
CA GLU A 114 9.71 -1.37 -8.05
C GLU A 114 10.89 -0.48 -8.46
N CYS A 115 11.96 -0.43 -7.65
CA CYS A 115 13.17 0.31 -8.00
C CYS A 115 13.76 -0.16 -9.34
N TYR A 116 13.90 -1.47 -9.52
CA TYR A 116 14.40 -2.04 -10.79
C TYR A 116 13.41 -1.88 -11.94
N ALA A 117 12.11 -2.08 -11.72
CA ALA A 117 11.10 -1.95 -12.76
C ALA A 117 11.01 -0.53 -13.33
N MET A 118 11.17 0.48 -12.48
CA MET A 118 11.07 1.90 -12.85
C MET A 118 12.43 2.54 -13.13
N GLY A 119 13.55 1.90 -12.78
CA GLY A 119 14.89 2.48 -12.90
C GLY A 119 15.15 3.58 -11.89
N ARG A 120 14.55 3.49 -10.68
CA ARG A 120 14.76 4.45 -9.60
C ARG A 120 16.01 4.12 -8.80
N GLY A 121 17.05 4.92 -8.92
CA GLY A 121 18.33 4.74 -8.22
C GLY A 121 19.22 3.60 -8.78
N VAL A 122 18.70 2.74 -9.64
CA VAL A 122 19.37 1.66 -10.36
C VAL A 122 18.97 1.69 -11.83
N PRO A 123 19.77 1.12 -12.76
CA PRO A 123 19.32 0.92 -14.13
C PRO A 123 18.03 0.09 -14.19
N ARG A 124 17.11 0.49 -15.08
CA ARG A 124 15.86 -0.25 -15.26
C ARG A 124 16.16 -1.68 -15.76
N ASP A 125 15.65 -2.64 -15.01
CA ASP A 125 15.78 -4.06 -15.31
C ASP A 125 14.52 -4.81 -14.86
N LEU A 126 13.65 -5.13 -15.82
CA LEU A 126 12.38 -5.78 -15.51
C LEU A 126 12.57 -7.26 -15.12
N GLU A 127 13.62 -7.93 -15.61
CA GLU A 127 13.90 -9.33 -15.27
C GLU A 127 14.26 -9.43 -13.78
N THR A 128 15.21 -8.61 -13.33
CA THR A 128 15.55 -8.48 -11.90
C THR A 128 14.36 -8.06 -11.06
N ALA A 129 13.53 -7.12 -11.53
CA ALA A 129 12.32 -6.71 -10.83
C ALA A 129 11.35 -7.87 -10.61
N MET A 130 11.07 -8.67 -11.66
CA MET A 130 10.20 -9.84 -11.59
C MET A 130 10.73 -10.90 -10.63
N GLU A 131 12.04 -11.03 -10.50
CA GLU A 131 12.66 -11.96 -9.56
C GLU A 131 12.46 -11.50 -8.10
N TRP A 132 12.61 -10.21 -7.83
CA TRP A 132 12.32 -9.63 -6.51
C TRP A 132 10.84 -9.76 -6.15
N TYR A 133 9.93 -9.42 -7.07
CA TYR A 133 8.48 -9.60 -6.84
C TYR A 133 8.12 -11.06 -6.55
N ARG A 134 8.69 -12.02 -7.31
CA ARG A 134 8.43 -13.45 -7.08
C ARG A 134 8.84 -13.87 -5.67
N ARG A 135 10.04 -13.46 -5.21
CA ARG A 135 10.51 -13.75 -3.85
C ARG A 135 9.61 -13.11 -2.78
N ALA A 136 9.16 -11.89 -2.98
CA ALA A 136 8.22 -11.21 -2.09
C ALA A 136 6.89 -11.95 -2.03
N ALA A 137 6.32 -12.35 -3.17
CA ALA A 137 5.06 -13.08 -3.27
C ALA A 137 5.13 -14.47 -2.61
N GLU A 138 6.26 -15.19 -2.73
CA GLU A 138 6.50 -16.46 -2.05
C GLU A 138 6.47 -16.32 -0.51
N LEU A 139 6.75 -15.13 0.01
CA LEU A 139 6.67 -14.77 1.43
C LEU A 139 5.31 -14.15 1.82
N GLY A 140 4.35 -14.11 0.89
CA GLY A 140 2.99 -13.66 1.15
C GLY A 140 2.74 -12.16 0.92
N GLU A 141 3.66 -11.45 0.24
CA GLU A 141 3.45 -10.05 -0.14
C GLU A 141 2.49 -9.97 -1.34
N ALA A 142 1.23 -9.67 -1.07
CA ALA A 142 0.17 -9.65 -2.08
C ALA A 142 0.40 -8.57 -3.16
N MET A 143 0.95 -7.42 -2.77
CA MET A 143 1.26 -6.33 -3.71
C MET A 143 2.30 -6.76 -4.76
N ALA A 144 3.20 -7.68 -4.42
CA ALA A 144 4.17 -8.21 -5.38
C ALA A 144 3.49 -9.04 -6.48
N ASP A 145 2.49 -9.87 -6.15
CA ASP A 145 1.68 -10.55 -7.16
C ASP A 145 0.90 -9.54 -8.03
N TYR A 146 0.33 -8.47 -7.44
CA TYR A 146 -0.30 -7.41 -8.21
C TYR A 146 0.67 -6.75 -9.19
N ASN A 147 1.87 -6.37 -8.74
CA ASN A 147 2.91 -5.74 -9.58
C ASN A 147 3.34 -6.67 -10.73
N MET A 148 3.54 -7.97 -10.48
CA MET A 148 3.79 -8.95 -11.53
C MET A 148 2.63 -9.00 -12.53
N GLY A 149 1.39 -9.05 -12.05
CA GLY A 149 0.19 -9.02 -12.89
C GLY A 149 0.15 -7.78 -13.79
N TRP A 150 0.47 -6.62 -13.23
CA TRP A 150 0.49 -5.36 -13.98
C TRP A 150 1.53 -5.38 -15.11
N HIS A 151 2.76 -5.82 -14.84
CA HIS A 151 3.80 -5.90 -15.86
C HIS A 151 3.46 -6.93 -16.95
N LEU A 152 2.86 -8.07 -16.59
CA LEU A 152 2.39 -9.08 -17.54
C LEU A 152 1.23 -8.55 -18.41
N GLU A 153 0.30 -7.78 -17.84
CA GLU A 153 -0.76 -7.10 -18.59
C GLU A 153 -0.19 -6.14 -19.63
N GLN A 154 0.81 -5.31 -19.25
CA GLN A 154 1.50 -4.42 -20.19
C GLN A 154 2.24 -5.18 -21.30
N ALA A 155 2.74 -6.36 -21.01
CA ALA A 155 3.37 -7.25 -21.99
C ALA A 155 2.36 -8.04 -22.85
N GLY A 156 1.06 -7.85 -22.67
CA GLY A 156 0.00 -8.56 -23.37
C GLY A 156 -0.22 -10.01 -22.93
N LYS A 157 0.42 -10.46 -21.86
CA LYS A 157 0.30 -11.81 -21.28
C LYS A 157 -0.90 -11.90 -20.34
N LEU A 158 -2.10 -11.67 -20.88
CA LEU A 158 -3.32 -11.40 -20.09
C LEU A 158 -3.74 -12.58 -19.19
N SER A 159 -3.54 -13.82 -19.62
CA SER A 159 -3.89 -15.00 -18.81
C SER A 159 -2.98 -15.16 -17.59
N GLU A 160 -1.68 -14.87 -17.76
CA GLU A 160 -0.72 -14.87 -16.66
C GLU A 160 -1.01 -13.71 -15.70
N ALA A 161 -1.28 -12.52 -16.24
CA ALA A 161 -1.68 -11.34 -15.46
C ALA A 161 -2.91 -11.64 -14.59
N TYR A 162 -3.96 -12.24 -15.17
CA TYR A 162 -5.16 -12.63 -14.44
C TYR A 162 -4.86 -13.59 -13.29
N ALA A 163 -3.98 -14.58 -13.50
CA ALA A 163 -3.59 -15.53 -12.46
C ALA A 163 -2.89 -14.84 -11.27
N HIS A 164 -2.00 -13.88 -11.56
CA HIS A 164 -1.33 -13.08 -10.53
C HIS A 164 -2.29 -12.14 -9.80
N TYR A 165 -3.19 -11.45 -10.52
CA TYR A 165 -4.23 -10.64 -9.87
C TYR A 165 -5.15 -11.48 -8.95
N ARG A 166 -5.45 -12.74 -9.33
CA ARG A 166 -6.21 -13.65 -8.46
C ARG A 166 -5.47 -13.93 -7.16
N LYS A 167 -4.17 -14.26 -7.22
CA LYS A 167 -3.36 -14.48 -6.02
C LYS A 167 -3.27 -13.24 -5.13
N ALA A 168 -3.04 -12.07 -5.74
CA ALA A 168 -3.00 -10.81 -5.00
C ALA A 168 -4.34 -10.51 -4.30
N ALA A 169 -5.47 -10.76 -4.98
CA ALA A 169 -6.81 -10.58 -4.41
C ALA A 169 -7.08 -11.58 -3.25
N ASP A 170 -6.63 -12.82 -3.37
CA ASP A 170 -6.69 -13.80 -2.28
C ASP A 170 -5.84 -13.35 -1.07
N GLY A 171 -4.77 -12.59 -1.30
CA GLY A 171 -3.96 -11.91 -0.29
C GLY A 171 -4.52 -10.57 0.21
N ASN A 172 -5.75 -10.20 -0.15
CA ASN A 172 -6.45 -8.96 0.20
C ASN A 172 -5.84 -7.67 -0.40
N ASP A 173 -5.12 -7.75 -1.52
CA ASP A 173 -4.72 -6.55 -2.26
C ASP A 173 -5.95 -5.88 -2.91
N ASP A 174 -6.18 -4.61 -2.59
CA ASP A 174 -7.35 -3.86 -3.04
C ASP A 174 -7.28 -3.49 -4.53
N SER A 175 -6.06 -3.27 -5.05
CA SER A 175 -5.81 -2.95 -6.45
C SER A 175 -6.03 -4.16 -7.36
N ALA A 176 -5.75 -5.37 -6.84
CA ALA A 176 -6.03 -6.61 -7.55
C ALA A 176 -7.54 -6.82 -7.76
N TRP A 177 -8.36 -6.48 -6.78
CA TRP A 177 -9.83 -6.52 -6.93
C TRP A 177 -10.33 -5.56 -8.01
N TRP A 178 -9.72 -4.37 -8.13
CA TRP A 178 -10.01 -3.46 -9.23
C TRP A 178 -9.62 -4.06 -10.59
N ALA A 179 -8.43 -4.66 -10.70
CA ALA A 179 -7.97 -5.30 -11.92
C ALA A 179 -8.90 -6.44 -12.35
N LEU A 180 -9.22 -7.36 -11.44
CA LEU A 180 -10.16 -8.47 -11.70
C LEU A 180 -11.54 -7.98 -12.12
N GLY A 181 -12.06 -6.94 -11.48
CA GLY A 181 -13.33 -6.32 -11.86
C GLY A 181 -13.33 -5.84 -13.32
N ARG A 182 -12.21 -5.26 -13.79
CA ARG A 182 -12.04 -4.87 -15.20
C ARG A 182 -12.02 -6.08 -16.14
N PHE A 183 -11.37 -7.17 -15.75
CA PHE A 183 -11.34 -8.39 -16.56
C PHE A 183 -12.75 -8.97 -16.76
N TYR A 184 -13.56 -9.04 -15.71
CA TYR A 184 -14.95 -9.48 -15.79
C TYR A 184 -15.85 -8.45 -16.53
N GLU A 185 -15.64 -7.15 -16.29
CA GLU A 185 -16.44 -6.09 -16.94
C GLU A 185 -16.26 -6.11 -18.48
N ASN A 186 -15.04 -6.37 -18.93
CA ASN A 186 -14.68 -6.31 -20.35
C ASN A 186 -14.66 -7.69 -21.05
N GLY A 187 -14.78 -8.79 -20.31
CA GLY A 187 -14.68 -10.13 -20.89
C GLY A 187 -13.27 -10.48 -21.35
N VAL A 188 -12.24 -10.04 -20.61
CA VAL A 188 -10.83 -10.30 -20.92
C VAL A 188 -10.40 -11.56 -20.18
N VAL A 189 -9.88 -12.55 -20.90
CA VAL A 189 -9.47 -13.89 -20.38
C VAL A 189 -10.64 -14.72 -19.83
N VAL A 190 -11.60 -14.07 -19.20
CA VAL A 190 -12.84 -14.67 -18.65
C VAL A 190 -14.05 -14.17 -19.43
N ALA A 191 -15.17 -14.92 -19.38
CA ALA A 191 -16.41 -14.46 -19.96
C ALA A 191 -16.86 -13.15 -19.28
N GLN A 192 -17.42 -12.22 -20.08
CA GLN A 192 -17.97 -10.99 -19.57
C GLN A 192 -19.08 -11.27 -18.53
N ASP A 193 -18.90 -10.80 -17.31
CA ASP A 193 -19.87 -10.94 -16.23
C ASP A 193 -19.92 -9.68 -15.36
N GLY A 194 -20.98 -8.88 -15.58
CA GLY A 194 -21.21 -7.66 -14.82
C GLY A 194 -21.50 -7.89 -13.33
N LYS A 195 -22.00 -9.08 -12.94
CA LYS A 195 -22.25 -9.39 -11.53
C LYS A 195 -20.93 -9.67 -10.80
N GLU A 196 -20.06 -10.48 -11.41
CA GLU A 196 -18.73 -10.73 -10.84
C GLU A 196 -17.87 -9.46 -10.86
N ALA A 197 -17.92 -8.66 -11.94
CA ALA A 197 -17.26 -7.35 -11.97
C ALA A 197 -17.66 -6.47 -10.78
N ARG A 198 -18.97 -6.34 -10.56
CA ARG A 198 -19.50 -5.58 -9.43
C ARG A 198 -19.08 -6.14 -8.07
N ARG A 199 -19.10 -7.48 -7.91
CA ARG A 199 -18.65 -8.14 -6.68
C ARG A 199 -17.17 -7.86 -6.38
N CYS A 200 -16.32 -7.90 -7.41
CA CYS A 200 -14.91 -7.52 -7.27
C CYS A 200 -14.77 -6.09 -6.77
N TYR A 201 -15.48 -5.13 -7.37
CA TYR A 201 -15.44 -3.74 -6.95
C TYR A 201 -16.02 -3.52 -5.54
N GLU A 202 -17.06 -4.24 -5.15
CA GLU A 202 -17.63 -4.20 -3.79
C GLU A 202 -16.63 -4.73 -2.75
N THR A 203 -15.83 -5.74 -3.10
CA THR A 203 -14.80 -6.27 -2.22
C THR A 203 -13.63 -5.31 -2.07
N GLY A 204 -13.12 -4.78 -3.19
CA GLY A 204 -12.03 -3.80 -3.15
C GLY A 204 -12.42 -2.47 -2.45
N GLU A 205 -13.69 -2.02 -2.61
CA GLU A 205 -14.19 -0.84 -1.88
C GLU A 205 -14.15 -1.06 -0.35
N LYS A 206 -14.55 -2.25 0.12
CA LYS A 206 -14.49 -2.59 1.55
C LYS A 206 -13.06 -2.62 2.11
N LEU A 207 -12.07 -2.89 1.25
CA LEU A 207 -10.65 -2.81 1.59
C LEU A 207 -10.10 -1.38 1.50
N GLY A 208 -10.89 -0.41 1.05
CA GLY A 208 -10.51 0.99 0.99
C GLY A 208 -10.15 1.52 -0.40
N SER A 209 -10.24 0.69 -1.45
CA SER A 209 -9.88 1.09 -2.82
C SER A 209 -10.76 2.19 -3.39
N VAL A 210 -10.16 3.35 -3.62
CA VAL A 210 -10.83 4.48 -4.29
C VAL A 210 -11.17 4.13 -5.73
N LYS A 211 -10.30 3.40 -6.45
CA LYS A 211 -10.55 2.93 -7.82
C LYS A 211 -11.78 2.00 -7.88
N CYS A 212 -11.88 1.06 -6.94
CA CYS A 212 -13.05 0.19 -6.83
C CYS A 212 -14.33 0.98 -6.52
N LYS A 213 -14.26 1.95 -5.61
CA LYS A 213 -15.40 2.83 -5.29
C LYS A 213 -15.90 3.60 -6.52
N MET A 214 -14.99 4.14 -7.33
CA MET A 214 -15.35 4.81 -8.58
C MET A 214 -16.04 3.87 -9.57
N ARG A 215 -15.50 2.65 -9.77
CA ARG A 215 -16.09 1.64 -10.64
C ARG A 215 -17.45 1.16 -10.13
N LEU A 216 -17.58 0.94 -8.82
CA LEU A 216 -18.85 0.54 -8.21
C LEU A 216 -19.94 1.62 -8.38
N ALA A 217 -19.59 2.90 -8.21
CA ALA A 217 -20.51 4.01 -8.46
C ALA A 217 -21.01 4.00 -9.90
N ARG A 218 -20.10 3.77 -10.87
CA ARG A 218 -20.44 3.61 -12.28
C ARG A 218 -21.35 2.39 -12.52
N CYS A 219 -21.06 1.26 -11.92
CA CYS A 219 -21.92 0.08 -12.01
C CYS A 219 -23.34 0.35 -11.52
N LYS A 220 -23.50 1.05 -10.41
CA LYS A 220 -24.81 1.45 -9.85
C LYS A 220 -25.55 2.43 -10.78
N LEU A 221 -24.83 3.39 -11.37
CA LEU A 221 -25.42 4.36 -12.30
C LEU A 221 -25.91 3.70 -13.59
N LEU A 222 -25.11 2.81 -14.17
CA LEU A 222 -25.41 2.16 -15.45
C LEU A 222 -26.23 0.87 -15.32
N GLY A 223 -26.34 0.30 -14.11
CA GLY A 223 -27.01 -0.98 -13.88
C GLY A 223 -26.14 -2.20 -14.22
N ILE A 224 -24.81 -2.04 -14.27
CA ILE A 224 -23.89 -3.15 -14.52
C ILE A 224 -23.95 -4.12 -13.33
N GLY A 225 -24.26 -5.38 -13.63
CA GLY A 225 -24.35 -6.43 -12.62
C GLY A 225 -25.50 -6.29 -11.63
N GLY A 226 -26.48 -5.40 -11.89
CA GLY A 226 -27.61 -5.22 -11.00
C GLY A 226 -28.61 -4.15 -11.46
N ARG A 227 -29.51 -3.76 -10.56
CA ARG A 227 -30.51 -2.73 -10.89
C ARG A 227 -29.87 -1.35 -11.07
N ARG A 228 -30.26 -0.66 -12.13
CA ARG A 228 -29.88 0.72 -12.36
C ARG A 228 -30.54 1.66 -11.33
N ALA A 229 -29.76 2.58 -10.78
CA ALA A 229 -30.20 3.57 -9.80
C ALA A 229 -29.68 4.97 -10.20
N LYS A 230 -30.30 5.61 -11.22
CA LYS A 230 -29.80 6.83 -11.88
C LYS A 230 -29.45 7.92 -10.86
N LYS A 231 -30.38 8.36 -10.00
CA LYS A 231 -30.16 9.45 -9.04
C LYS A 231 -29.07 9.09 -8.02
N ALA A 232 -29.25 7.96 -7.30
CA ALA A 232 -28.27 7.51 -6.29
C ALA A 232 -26.92 7.18 -6.90
N GLY A 233 -26.88 6.65 -8.15
CA GLY A 233 -25.66 6.40 -8.89
C GLY A 233 -24.90 7.68 -9.22
N LEU A 234 -25.57 8.73 -9.67
CA LEU A 234 -24.96 10.05 -9.92
C LEU A 234 -24.37 10.66 -8.65
N ASP A 235 -25.10 10.60 -7.53
CA ASP A 235 -24.62 11.13 -6.26
C ASP A 235 -23.35 10.38 -5.77
N LEU A 236 -23.35 9.05 -5.91
CA LEU A 236 -22.17 8.23 -5.59
C LEU A 236 -20.98 8.52 -6.52
N CYS A 237 -21.23 8.76 -7.82
CA CYS A 237 -20.17 9.12 -8.75
C CYS A 237 -19.50 10.44 -8.39
N ARG A 238 -20.30 11.46 -7.99
CA ARG A 238 -19.76 12.74 -7.53
C ARG A 238 -18.93 12.59 -6.25
N GLN A 239 -19.45 11.86 -5.25
CA GLN A 239 -18.71 11.58 -4.02
C GLN A 239 -17.40 10.83 -4.28
N ALA A 240 -17.42 9.85 -5.18
CA ALA A 240 -16.20 9.10 -5.53
C ALA A 240 -15.18 9.98 -6.25
N LEU A 241 -15.62 10.95 -7.09
CA LEU A 241 -14.73 11.91 -7.71
C LEU A 241 -14.07 12.87 -6.71
N GLU A 242 -14.82 13.38 -5.75
CA GLU A 242 -14.25 14.27 -4.72
C GLU A 242 -13.22 13.50 -3.88
N LEU A 243 -13.53 12.28 -3.44
CA LEU A 243 -12.58 11.45 -2.71
C LEU A 243 -11.30 11.16 -3.53
N ALA A 244 -11.45 10.89 -4.83
CA ALA A 244 -10.30 10.66 -5.70
C ALA A 244 -9.41 11.90 -5.87
N LYS A 245 -10.01 13.11 -5.93
CA LYS A 245 -9.26 14.38 -5.98
C LYS A 245 -8.47 14.59 -4.69
N GLU A 246 -9.13 14.47 -3.52
CA GLU A 246 -8.50 14.61 -2.21
C GLU A 246 -7.33 13.63 -2.03
N SER A 247 -7.47 12.41 -2.53
CA SER A 247 -6.43 11.39 -2.49
C SER A 247 -5.28 11.71 -3.45
N SER A 248 -5.57 12.22 -4.66
CA SER A 248 -4.54 12.59 -5.65
C SER A 248 -3.74 13.82 -5.25
N GLU A 249 -4.31 14.73 -4.45
CA GLU A 249 -3.59 15.89 -3.91
C GLU A 249 -2.56 15.51 -2.85
N LYS A 250 -2.75 14.36 -2.19
CA LYS A 250 -1.85 13.86 -1.15
C LYS A 250 -0.74 12.97 -1.72
N GLU A 251 -1.10 12.13 -2.70
CA GLU A 251 -0.19 11.18 -3.34
C GLU A 251 -0.65 10.95 -4.79
N ASP A 252 0.29 10.74 -5.72
CA ASP A 252 -0.01 10.45 -7.14
C ASP A 252 -0.39 8.97 -7.33
N TYR A 253 -1.62 8.62 -6.99
CA TYR A 253 -2.16 7.26 -7.15
C TYR A 253 -2.61 6.90 -8.57
N GLY A 254 -2.38 7.76 -9.56
CA GLY A 254 -2.77 7.50 -10.96
C GLY A 254 -4.28 7.31 -11.15
N TYR A 255 -5.12 8.09 -10.46
CA TYR A 255 -6.59 8.02 -10.59
C TYR A 255 -7.14 8.68 -11.85
N GLU A 256 -6.32 9.41 -12.62
CA GLU A 256 -6.78 10.27 -13.71
C GLU A 256 -7.64 9.54 -14.76
N ALA A 257 -7.23 8.33 -15.15
CA ALA A 257 -7.99 7.52 -16.11
C ALA A 257 -9.39 7.16 -15.59
N GLU A 258 -9.50 6.76 -14.33
CA GLU A 258 -10.77 6.41 -13.69
C GLU A 258 -11.64 7.64 -13.46
N MET A 259 -11.06 8.76 -13.03
CA MET A 259 -11.77 10.03 -12.89
C MET A 259 -12.34 10.51 -14.21
N ASN A 260 -11.58 10.43 -15.31
CA ASN A 260 -12.03 10.81 -16.62
C ASN A 260 -13.16 9.91 -17.14
N LEU A 261 -13.05 8.60 -16.90
CA LEU A 261 -14.14 7.68 -17.22
C LEU A 261 -15.41 8.04 -16.44
N LEU A 262 -15.28 8.35 -15.16
CA LEU A 262 -16.41 8.67 -14.31
C LEU A 262 -17.04 10.02 -14.68
N ARG A 263 -16.25 11.07 -14.98
CA ARG A 263 -16.73 12.38 -15.49
C ARG A 263 -17.55 12.23 -16.76
N ARG A 264 -17.05 11.43 -17.75
CA ARG A 264 -17.80 11.13 -18.99
C ARG A 264 -19.13 10.43 -18.69
N THR A 265 -19.09 9.43 -17.83
CA THR A 265 -20.29 8.68 -17.42
C THR A 265 -21.34 9.58 -16.75
N ILE A 266 -20.93 10.54 -15.93
CA ILE A 266 -21.82 11.54 -15.33
C ILE A 266 -22.46 12.39 -16.43
N ALA A 267 -21.66 13.02 -17.29
CA ALA A 267 -22.12 13.91 -18.34
C ALA A 267 -23.14 13.24 -19.28
N GLU A 268 -22.93 11.99 -19.66
CA GLU A 268 -23.84 11.19 -20.50
C GLU A 268 -25.17 10.84 -19.81
N ASN A 269 -25.25 10.94 -18.50
CA ASN A 269 -26.44 10.57 -17.71
C ASN A 269 -27.13 11.75 -17.01
N GLU A 270 -26.55 12.95 -17.08
CA GLU A 270 -27.20 14.20 -16.64
C GLU A 270 -28.13 14.81 -17.70
N SER A 271 -27.86 14.49 -18.97
CA SER A 271 -28.73 14.80 -20.10
C SER A 271 -29.93 13.84 -20.14
#